data_3e033af2fdd631455d1c5ac6ef1342e6
#
_entry.id   3e033af2fdd631455d1c5ac6ef1342e6
#
_cell.length_a   1.000
_cell.length_b   1.000
_cell.length_c   1.000
_cell.angle_alpha   90.00
_cell.angle_beta   90.00
_cell.angle_gamma   90.00
#
_symmetry.space_group_name_H-M   'P 1'
#
loop_
_entity.id
_entity.type
_entity.pdbx_description
1 polymer ?
#
loop_
_entity_poly.entity_id
_entity_poly.type
_entity_poly.pdbx_seq_one_letter_code
_entity_poly.pdbx_strand_id
1 'polypeptide(L)'
;MLKEENTDEIYRLIDLVYGEILRSSEQISWKDNILYTLDLGIEENEEVFGPILKIGFLDMSFRNAFYCEGEILWFDQEWVLEAVPAKFILYYALTLLYYSYPQLEGACPSAEVIARYHMQDACEAFEKLRELFGYLVSDEAQVMMGRAFSIDSTMDYISNVKKLMK
;
A
#
# COMPACT_ATOMS: atom_id res chain seq x y z
N MET A 1 7.68 30.32 -9.28
CA MET A 1 7.20 30.70 -7.92
C MET A 1 5.93 29.93 -7.53
N LEU A 2 4.73 30.23 -8.01
CA LEU A 2 3.49 29.52 -7.57
C LEU A 2 3.45 28.00 -7.87
N LYS A 3 4.14 27.51 -8.90
CA LYS A 3 4.23 26.06 -9.19
C LYS A 3 5.17 25.33 -8.25
N GLU A 4 6.30 25.92 -7.90
CA GLU A 4 7.31 25.34 -6.98
C GLU A 4 6.78 25.23 -5.53
N GLU A 5 6.12 26.28 -5.03
CA GLU A 5 5.49 26.27 -3.71
C GLU A 5 4.42 25.17 -3.58
N ASN A 6 3.64 24.92 -4.65
CA ASN A 6 2.65 23.83 -4.66
C ASN A 6 3.29 22.43 -4.70
N THR A 7 4.42 22.28 -5.37
CA THR A 7 5.14 21.00 -5.45
C THR A 7 5.74 20.62 -4.10
N ASP A 8 6.37 21.56 -3.41
CA ASP A 8 6.92 21.33 -2.06
C ASP A 8 5.84 20.93 -1.06
N GLU A 9 4.67 21.54 -1.13
CA GLU A 9 3.54 21.18 -0.27
C GLU A 9 2.99 19.79 -0.57
N ILE A 10 2.94 19.38 -1.85
CA ILE A 10 2.55 18.01 -2.23
C ILE A 10 3.55 17.01 -1.64
N TYR A 11 4.85 17.23 -1.80
CA TYR A 11 5.88 16.36 -1.22
C TYR A 11 5.77 16.30 0.31
N ARG A 12 5.53 17.44 0.95
CA ARG A 12 5.33 17.51 2.41
C ARG A 12 4.14 16.65 2.87
N LEU A 13 3.04 16.68 2.14
CA LEU A 13 1.86 15.85 2.46
C LEU A 13 2.15 14.37 2.24
N ILE A 14 2.88 14.00 1.18
CA ILE A 14 3.29 12.62 0.94
C ILE A 14 4.25 12.14 2.06
N ASP A 15 5.21 12.95 2.46
CA ASP A 15 6.13 12.65 3.57
C ASP A 15 5.34 12.44 4.89
N LEU A 16 4.31 13.26 5.13
CA LEU A 16 3.46 13.12 6.31
C LEU A 16 2.66 11.80 6.28
N VAL A 17 2.03 11.48 5.14
CA VAL A 17 1.32 10.20 4.95
C VAL A 17 2.25 9.01 5.16
N TYR A 18 3.45 9.04 4.60
CA TYR A 18 4.42 7.96 4.79
C TYR A 18 4.86 7.84 6.25
N GLY A 19 5.06 8.97 6.93
CA GLY A 19 5.35 8.98 8.37
C GLY A 19 4.23 8.36 9.21
N GLU A 20 2.96 8.59 8.86
CA GLU A 20 1.81 7.95 9.51
C GLU A 20 1.78 6.43 9.22
N ILE A 21 2.02 6.02 7.97
CA ILE A 21 2.12 4.59 7.61
C ILE A 21 3.17 3.88 8.47
N LEU A 22 4.36 4.47 8.62
CA LEU A 22 5.43 3.89 9.44
C LEU A 22 5.07 3.76 10.93
N ARG A 23 4.20 4.63 11.44
CA ARG A 23 3.72 4.61 12.84
C ARG A 23 2.48 3.78 13.07
N SER A 24 1.80 3.35 12.01
CA SER A 24 0.49 2.68 12.10
C SER A 24 0.55 1.27 12.67
N SER A 25 1.71 0.63 12.64
CA SER A 25 1.87 -0.76 13.06
C SER A 25 3.28 -1.07 13.56
N GLU A 26 3.40 -2.17 14.30
CA GLU A 26 4.66 -2.77 14.70
C GLU A 26 5.45 -3.22 13.46
N GLN A 27 6.77 -2.99 13.48
CA GLN A 27 7.69 -3.51 12.47
C GLN A 27 8.12 -4.92 12.84
N ILE A 28 8.14 -5.81 11.85
CA ILE A 28 8.52 -7.22 12.02
C ILE A 28 9.70 -7.60 11.11
N SER A 29 10.15 -8.83 11.22
CA SER A 29 11.28 -9.33 10.43
C SER A 29 10.93 -9.38 8.93
N TRP A 30 11.91 -9.04 8.09
CA TRP A 30 11.83 -9.23 6.64
C TRP A 30 11.41 -10.64 6.23
N LYS A 31 11.81 -11.66 6.98
CA LYS A 31 11.51 -13.07 6.69
C LYS A 31 10.01 -13.41 6.69
N ASP A 32 9.21 -12.57 7.33
CA ASP A 32 7.75 -12.74 7.40
C ASP A 32 7.00 -12.03 6.26
N ASN A 33 7.73 -11.38 5.33
CA ASN A 33 7.21 -10.52 4.28
C ASN A 33 6.25 -11.24 3.33
N ILE A 34 5.08 -10.65 3.10
CA ILE A 34 4.04 -11.16 2.18
C ILE A 34 4.56 -11.34 0.74
N LEU A 35 5.56 -10.55 0.31
CA LEU A 35 6.12 -10.64 -1.04
C LEU A 35 6.71 -12.01 -1.36
N TYR A 36 7.15 -12.77 -0.36
CA TYR A 36 7.60 -14.17 -0.58
C TYR A 36 6.48 -15.08 -1.09
N THR A 37 5.22 -14.71 -0.89
CA THR A 37 4.08 -15.47 -1.41
C THR A 37 3.94 -15.33 -2.93
N LEU A 38 4.56 -14.32 -3.53
CA LEU A 38 4.50 -14.03 -4.95
C LEU A 38 5.57 -14.76 -5.79
N ASP A 39 6.49 -15.46 -5.13
CA ASP A 39 7.60 -16.22 -5.77
C ASP A 39 8.41 -15.38 -6.79
N LEU A 40 8.72 -14.13 -6.43
CA LEU A 40 9.40 -13.17 -7.30
C LEU A 40 10.93 -13.18 -7.15
N GLY A 41 11.49 -14.07 -6.32
CA GLY A 41 12.93 -14.09 -6.05
C GLY A 41 13.45 -12.81 -5.38
N ILE A 42 12.62 -12.14 -4.58
CA ILE A 42 12.95 -10.86 -3.96
C ILE A 42 13.94 -11.05 -2.83
N GLU A 43 15.03 -10.29 -2.86
CA GLU A 43 16.01 -10.22 -1.78
C GLU A 43 15.65 -9.12 -0.78
N GLU A 44 16.14 -9.27 0.46
CA GLU A 44 15.97 -8.27 1.50
C GLU A 44 16.62 -6.95 1.09
N ASN A 45 15.80 -5.91 0.99
CA ASN A 45 16.25 -4.55 0.68
C ASN A 45 15.30 -3.51 1.30
N GLU A 46 15.60 -3.11 2.54
CA GLU A 46 14.79 -2.15 3.27
C GLU A 46 14.79 -0.76 2.59
N GLU A 47 15.85 -0.38 1.90
CA GLU A 47 15.90 0.89 1.16
C GLU A 47 14.85 0.92 0.04
N VAL A 48 14.61 -0.21 -0.62
CA VAL A 48 13.67 -0.34 -1.74
C VAL A 48 12.24 -0.55 -1.25
N PHE A 49 12.04 -1.46 -0.29
CA PHE A 49 10.72 -1.90 0.15
C PHE A 49 10.20 -1.19 1.42
N GLY A 50 11.08 -0.53 2.18
CA GLY A 50 10.80 -0.04 3.51
C GLY A 50 10.74 -1.17 4.55
N PRO A 51 10.53 -0.84 5.83
CA PRO A 51 10.34 -1.84 6.89
C PRO A 51 9.07 -2.65 6.64
N ILE A 52 9.06 -3.88 7.16
CA ILE A 52 7.87 -4.74 7.10
C ILE A 52 6.97 -4.42 8.28
N LEU A 53 5.75 -4.01 7.98
CA LEU A 53 4.71 -3.76 8.97
C LEU A 53 3.96 -5.06 9.28
N LYS A 54 3.71 -5.32 10.56
CA LYS A 54 2.91 -6.47 10.99
C LYS A 54 1.50 -6.42 10.39
N ILE A 55 0.90 -5.24 10.37
CA ILE A 55 -0.38 -4.95 9.75
C ILE A 55 -0.22 -3.67 8.92
N GLY A 56 -0.56 -3.72 7.65
CA GLY A 56 -0.63 -2.55 6.80
C GLY A 56 -2.06 -2.22 6.44
N PHE A 57 -2.46 -0.97 6.70
CA PHE A 57 -3.79 -0.46 6.38
C PHE A 57 -3.79 0.09 4.96
N LEU A 58 -4.42 -0.61 4.01
CA LEU A 58 -4.46 -0.20 2.61
C LEU A 58 -5.32 1.06 2.37
N ASP A 59 -6.24 1.31 3.27
CA ASP A 59 -7.08 2.51 3.24
C ASP A 59 -6.39 3.77 3.78
N MET A 60 -5.12 3.68 4.21
CA MET A 60 -4.28 4.86 4.48
C MET A 60 -3.91 5.57 3.18
N SER A 61 -4.93 6.06 2.49
CA SER A 61 -4.84 6.76 1.22
C SER A 61 -5.35 8.20 1.33
N PHE A 62 -4.93 9.07 0.42
CA PHE A 62 -5.36 10.48 0.38
C PHE A 62 -6.88 10.67 0.23
N ARG A 63 -7.61 9.62 -0.14
CA ARG A 63 -9.07 9.62 -0.26
C ARG A 63 -9.78 9.45 1.09
N ASN A 64 -9.10 8.80 2.04
CA ASN A 64 -9.64 8.42 3.34
C ASN A 64 -8.96 9.22 4.47
N ALA A 65 -8.63 10.48 4.18
CA ALA A 65 -7.90 11.34 5.10
C ALA A 65 -8.45 12.77 5.11
N PHE A 66 -8.57 13.34 6.28
CA PHE A 66 -8.70 14.78 6.46
C PHE A 66 -7.39 15.35 6.99
N TYR A 67 -6.91 16.43 6.37
CA TYR A 67 -5.78 17.18 6.86
C TYR A 67 -6.29 18.40 7.66
N CYS A 68 -5.93 18.47 8.92
CA CYS A 68 -6.34 19.53 9.84
C CYS A 68 -5.20 19.90 10.77
N GLU A 69 -4.84 21.18 10.81
CA GLU A 69 -3.86 21.76 11.76
C GLU A 69 -2.50 21.03 11.81
N GLY A 70 -2.05 20.47 10.69
CA GLY A 70 -0.76 19.77 10.58
C GLY A 70 -0.84 18.26 10.83
N GLU A 71 -2.01 17.73 11.15
CA GLU A 71 -2.26 16.32 11.42
C GLU A 71 -3.17 15.69 10.37
N ILE A 72 -3.04 14.37 10.18
CA ILE A 72 -3.94 13.58 9.35
C ILE A 72 -4.91 12.83 10.25
N LEU A 73 -6.19 12.97 9.96
CA LEU A 73 -7.26 12.19 10.57
C LEU A 73 -7.75 11.16 9.56
N TRP A 74 -7.51 9.90 9.86
CA TRP A 74 -7.91 8.76 9.03
C TRP A 74 -9.34 8.34 9.31
N PHE A 75 -10.06 7.93 8.26
CA PHE A 75 -11.38 7.32 8.37
C PHE A 75 -11.49 6.16 7.38
N ASP A 76 -12.52 5.31 7.52
CA ASP A 76 -12.85 4.22 6.61
C ASP A 76 -11.68 3.24 6.41
N GLN A 77 -11.13 2.74 7.52
CA GLN A 77 -9.99 1.81 7.51
C GLN A 77 -10.50 0.37 7.60
N GLU A 78 -10.88 -0.21 6.45
CA GLU A 78 -11.49 -1.54 6.38
C GLU A 78 -10.51 -2.64 5.93
N TRP A 79 -9.58 -2.29 5.04
CA TRP A 79 -8.71 -3.26 4.38
C TRP A 79 -7.32 -3.30 4.99
N VAL A 80 -6.91 -4.51 5.38
CA VAL A 80 -5.58 -4.74 5.96
C VAL A 80 -4.86 -5.90 5.26
N LEU A 81 -3.53 -5.79 5.20
CA LEU A 81 -2.63 -6.88 4.85
C LEU A 81 -1.66 -7.12 6.01
N GLU A 82 -1.35 -8.38 6.28
CA GLU A 82 -0.33 -8.76 7.24
C GLU A 82 1.05 -8.86 6.59
N ALA A 83 2.09 -8.56 7.36
CA ALA A 83 3.50 -8.73 6.98
C ALA A 83 3.86 -8.01 5.66
N VAL A 84 3.44 -6.76 5.52
CA VAL A 84 3.51 -6.00 4.27
C VAL A 84 4.60 -4.92 4.32
N PRO A 85 5.34 -4.68 3.21
CA PRO A 85 6.27 -3.56 3.13
C PRO A 85 5.56 -2.21 3.31
N ALA A 86 6.09 -1.33 4.16
CA ALA A 86 5.53 0.00 4.38
C ALA A 86 5.42 0.81 3.08
N LYS A 87 6.40 0.67 2.19
CA LYS A 87 6.39 1.36 0.90
C LYS A 87 5.35 0.81 -0.07
N PHE A 88 4.88 -0.42 0.09
CA PHE A 88 3.72 -0.88 -0.67
C PHE A 88 2.45 -0.10 -0.32
N ILE A 89 2.22 0.19 0.96
CA ILE A 89 1.07 1.00 1.37
C ILE A 89 1.15 2.41 0.76
N LEU A 90 2.34 3.02 0.80
CA LEU A 90 2.57 4.31 0.14
C LEU A 90 2.34 4.22 -1.38
N TYR A 91 2.90 3.20 -2.04
CA TYR A 91 2.73 2.97 -3.48
C TYR A 91 1.26 2.85 -3.86
N TYR A 92 0.50 2.07 -3.09
CA TYR A 92 -0.94 1.90 -3.29
C TYR A 92 -1.70 3.23 -3.11
N ALA A 93 -1.39 3.99 -2.07
CA ALA A 93 -1.97 5.32 -1.83
C ALA A 93 -1.68 6.30 -2.97
N LEU A 94 -0.44 6.30 -3.50
CA LEU A 94 -0.04 7.11 -4.64
C LEU A 94 -0.76 6.69 -5.93
N THR A 95 -0.90 5.38 -6.18
CA THR A 95 -1.65 4.88 -7.33
C THR A 95 -3.09 5.42 -7.33
N LEU A 96 -3.76 5.37 -6.18
CA LEU A 96 -5.11 5.91 -6.02
C LEU A 96 -5.14 7.44 -6.16
N LEU A 97 -4.13 8.15 -5.68
CA LEU A 97 -4.00 9.60 -5.79
C LEU A 97 -3.92 10.02 -7.25
N TYR A 98 -2.98 9.46 -8.02
CA TYR A 98 -2.78 9.82 -9.44
C TYR A 98 -3.93 9.36 -10.32
N TYR A 99 -4.57 8.23 -9.99
CA TYR A 99 -5.80 7.82 -10.66
C TYR A 99 -6.93 8.84 -10.45
N SER A 100 -7.09 9.36 -9.23
CA SER A 100 -8.15 10.32 -8.90
C SER A 100 -7.86 11.74 -9.40
N TYR A 101 -6.57 12.10 -9.47
CA TYR A 101 -6.11 13.46 -9.80
C TYR A 101 -4.98 13.42 -10.85
N PRO A 102 -5.26 12.99 -12.10
CA PRO A 102 -4.23 12.84 -13.13
C PRO A 102 -3.51 14.15 -13.49
N GLN A 103 -4.11 15.31 -13.20
CA GLN A 103 -3.48 16.62 -13.38
C GLN A 103 -2.24 16.83 -12.46
N LEU A 104 -2.07 16.04 -11.40
CA LEU A 104 -0.89 16.11 -10.53
C LEU A 104 0.40 15.75 -11.28
N GLU A 105 0.33 14.91 -12.33
CA GLU A 105 1.49 14.58 -13.16
C GLU A 105 2.21 15.81 -13.73
N GLY A 106 1.49 16.91 -13.96
CA GLY A 106 2.08 18.16 -14.47
C GLY A 106 2.83 18.99 -13.42
N ALA A 107 2.55 18.79 -12.13
CA ALA A 107 3.14 19.55 -11.03
C ALA A 107 4.09 18.70 -10.16
N CYS A 108 3.80 17.44 -10.02
CA CYS A 108 4.54 16.47 -9.22
C CYS A 108 4.47 15.13 -9.94
N PRO A 109 5.39 14.84 -10.89
CA PRO A 109 5.37 13.61 -11.67
C PRO A 109 5.48 12.36 -10.78
N SER A 110 4.62 11.36 -11.02
CA SER A 110 4.60 10.12 -10.23
C SER A 110 5.95 9.41 -10.26
N ALA A 111 6.66 9.43 -11.39
CA ALA A 111 7.99 8.87 -11.52
C ALA A 111 9.03 9.54 -10.59
N GLU A 112 8.92 10.87 -10.37
CA GLU A 112 9.79 11.59 -9.44
C GLU A 112 9.49 11.23 -8.00
N VAL A 113 8.20 11.04 -7.65
CA VAL A 113 7.79 10.58 -6.33
C VAL A 113 8.31 9.15 -6.07
N ILE A 114 8.14 8.23 -7.03
CA ILE A 114 8.67 6.87 -6.95
C ILE A 114 10.20 6.88 -6.73
N ALA A 115 10.92 7.74 -7.48
CA ALA A 115 12.37 7.89 -7.34
C ALA A 115 12.78 8.46 -5.97
N ARG A 116 12.05 9.46 -5.47
CA ARG A 116 12.30 10.08 -4.16
C ARG A 116 12.25 9.07 -3.00
N TYR A 117 11.34 8.10 -3.09
CA TYR A 117 11.19 7.04 -2.10
C TYR A 117 11.98 5.76 -2.43
N HIS A 118 12.85 5.77 -3.45
CA HIS A 118 13.65 4.61 -3.88
C HIS A 118 12.81 3.36 -4.18
N MET A 119 11.62 3.54 -4.79
CA MET A 119 10.69 2.44 -5.06
C MET A 119 10.79 1.88 -6.50
N GLN A 120 11.70 2.39 -7.35
CA GLN A 120 11.76 2.01 -8.77
C GLN A 120 11.89 0.50 -8.95
N ASP A 121 12.78 -0.12 -8.17
CA ASP A 121 13.06 -1.57 -8.25
C ASP A 121 11.97 -2.41 -7.57
N ALA A 122 11.07 -1.79 -6.80
CA ALA A 122 9.94 -2.46 -6.16
C ALA A 122 8.66 -2.45 -7.01
N CYS A 123 8.59 -1.60 -8.05
CA CYS A 123 7.34 -1.35 -8.79
C CYS A 123 6.70 -2.64 -9.32
N GLU A 124 7.48 -3.57 -9.91
CA GLU A 124 6.94 -4.82 -10.43
C GLU A 124 6.32 -5.68 -9.32
N ALA A 125 7.01 -5.79 -8.18
CA ALA A 125 6.51 -6.55 -7.03
C ALA A 125 5.25 -5.90 -6.43
N PHE A 126 5.24 -4.58 -6.34
CA PHE A 126 4.10 -3.83 -5.81
C PHE A 126 2.88 -3.91 -6.74
N GLU A 127 3.07 -3.89 -8.07
CA GLU A 127 1.97 -4.09 -9.01
C GLU A 127 1.36 -5.48 -8.86
N LYS A 128 2.17 -6.53 -8.78
CA LYS A 128 1.67 -7.90 -8.57
C LYS A 128 0.92 -8.04 -7.25
N LEU A 129 1.41 -7.41 -6.18
CA LEU A 129 0.70 -7.41 -4.90
C LEU A 129 -0.61 -6.63 -4.97
N ARG A 130 -0.64 -5.51 -5.70
CA ARG A 130 -1.84 -4.71 -5.94
C ARG A 130 -2.89 -5.49 -6.74
N GLU A 131 -2.46 -6.19 -7.79
CA GLU A 131 -3.34 -7.05 -8.60
C GLU A 131 -3.92 -8.18 -7.76
N LEU A 132 -3.09 -8.86 -6.96
CA LEU A 132 -3.54 -9.90 -6.04
C LEU A 132 -4.58 -9.36 -5.07
N PHE A 133 -4.31 -8.21 -4.44
CA PHE A 133 -5.26 -7.58 -3.54
C PHE A 133 -6.56 -7.19 -4.26
N GLY A 134 -6.47 -6.58 -5.45
CA GLY A 134 -7.63 -6.23 -6.27
C GLY A 134 -8.50 -7.45 -6.62
N TYR A 135 -7.87 -8.59 -6.91
CA TYR A 135 -8.59 -9.85 -7.10
C TYR A 135 -9.29 -10.30 -5.81
N LEU A 136 -8.60 -10.27 -4.67
CA LEU A 136 -9.12 -10.73 -3.38
C LEU A 136 -10.35 -9.94 -2.90
N VAL A 137 -10.41 -8.65 -3.19
CA VAL A 137 -11.55 -7.79 -2.81
C VAL A 137 -12.65 -7.77 -3.87
N SER A 138 -12.47 -8.47 -5.01
CA SER A 138 -13.51 -8.56 -6.03
C SER A 138 -14.68 -9.41 -5.56
N ASP A 139 -15.88 -9.05 -6.01
CA ASP A 139 -17.10 -9.82 -5.71
C ASP A 139 -16.99 -11.28 -6.13
N GLU A 140 -16.30 -11.55 -7.24
CA GLU A 140 -16.08 -12.88 -7.79
C GLU A 140 -15.24 -13.75 -6.84
N ALA A 141 -14.12 -13.23 -6.34
CA ALA A 141 -13.27 -13.95 -5.41
C ALA A 141 -13.96 -14.12 -4.04
N GLN A 142 -14.70 -13.13 -3.56
CA GLN A 142 -15.43 -13.24 -2.31
C GLN A 142 -16.55 -14.29 -2.37
N VAL A 143 -17.27 -14.37 -3.48
CA VAL A 143 -18.27 -15.42 -3.71
C VAL A 143 -17.61 -16.81 -3.77
N MET A 144 -16.47 -16.93 -4.46
CA MET A 144 -15.72 -18.20 -4.54
C MET A 144 -15.21 -18.62 -3.17
N MET A 145 -14.61 -17.71 -2.40
CA MET A 145 -14.10 -17.98 -1.05
C MET A 145 -15.22 -18.34 -0.10
N GLY A 146 -16.35 -17.63 -0.12
CA GLY A 146 -17.52 -17.95 0.69
C GLY A 146 -18.07 -19.36 0.40
N ARG A 147 -18.05 -19.80 -0.86
CA ARG A 147 -18.45 -21.16 -1.25
C ARG A 147 -17.44 -22.23 -0.86
N ALA A 148 -16.13 -21.93 -1.01
CA ALA A 148 -15.08 -22.90 -0.78
C ALA A 148 -14.76 -23.14 0.70
N PHE A 149 -14.92 -22.14 1.55
CA PHE A 149 -14.40 -22.17 2.93
C PHE A 149 -15.45 -22.00 4.02
N SER A 150 -16.74 -21.76 3.69
CA SER A 150 -17.80 -21.50 4.70
C SER A 150 -17.35 -20.49 5.75
N ILE A 151 -16.85 -19.34 5.30
CA ILE A 151 -16.11 -18.39 6.13
C ILE A 151 -17.05 -17.75 7.15
N ASP A 152 -16.94 -18.16 8.42
CA ASP A 152 -17.60 -17.54 9.56
C ASP A 152 -16.83 -16.32 10.11
N SER A 153 -15.64 -16.03 9.63
CA SER A 153 -14.84 -14.88 10.05
C SER A 153 -13.95 -14.31 8.96
N THR A 154 -13.83 -12.99 8.93
CA THR A 154 -13.01 -12.19 8.00
C THR A 154 -11.49 -12.34 8.23
N MET A 155 -11.05 -13.07 9.25
CA MET A 155 -9.66 -13.13 9.70
C MET A 155 -8.75 -14.12 8.95
N ASP A 156 -9.28 -14.95 8.05
CA ASP A 156 -8.51 -16.03 7.42
C ASP A 156 -8.22 -15.82 5.91
N TYR A 157 -8.38 -14.61 5.40
CA TYR A 157 -8.23 -14.31 3.97
C TYR A 157 -6.86 -14.75 3.41
N ILE A 158 -5.76 -14.34 4.05
CA ILE A 158 -4.40 -14.64 3.57
C ILE A 158 -4.10 -16.15 3.68
N SER A 159 -4.51 -16.79 4.76
CA SER A 159 -4.37 -18.25 4.94
C SER A 159 -5.13 -19.01 3.85
N ASN A 160 -6.28 -18.53 3.45
CA ASN A 160 -7.13 -19.16 2.43
C ASN A 160 -6.59 -18.94 1.02
N VAL A 161 -6.03 -17.75 0.73
CA VAL A 161 -5.33 -17.48 -0.55
C VAL A 161 -4.12 -18.38 -0.74
N LYS A 162 -3.30 -18.61 0.29
CA LYS A 162 -2.18 -19.57 0.21
C LYS A 162 -2.64 -20.99 -0.11
N LYS A 163 -3.89 -21.36 0.19
CA LYS A 163 -4.47 -22.66 -0.19
C LYS A 163 -4.99 -22.70 -1.61
N LEU A 164 -5.46 -21.57 -2.15
CA LEU A 164 -5.96 -21.47 -3.52
C LEU A 164 -4.84 -21.38 -4.58
N MET A 165 -3.66 -20.88 -4.18
CA MET A 165 -2.49 -20.75 -5.06
C MET A 165 -1.61 -22.01 -5.10
N LYS A 166 -1.96 -23.10 -4.39
CA LYS A 166 -1.35 -24.43 -4.47
C LYS A 166 -2.16 -25.37 -5.35
#